data_dafd880977fec9998bc5779d32532b22
#
_entry.id   dafd880977fec9998bc5779d32532b22
#
_cell.length_a   1.000
_cell.length_b   1.000
_cell.length_c   1.000
_cell.angle_alpha   90.00
_cell.angle_beta   90.00
_cell.angle_gamma   90.00
#
_symmetry.space_group_name_H-M   'P 1'
#
loop_
_entity.id
_entity.type
_entity.pdbx_description
1 polymer ?
#
loop_
_entity_poly.entity_id
_entity_poly.type
_entity_poly.pdbx_seq_one_letter_code
_entity_poly.pdbx_strand_id
1 'polypeptide(L)'
;MGAVYHMTYLQAVVIGLIQGVTELFPISSLGHTVLVPAWIGGTWGTMVRQESSPESPYLAFVVGLHLATALVLLGYYIKTWVRIIRGLITSIVTRRVTSADQRLAWLLVVGTIPVGIAGLVLEHPFRVLFAKPLAAAIFLTINGGILFGAEVLRRRRASAGGPGGVPRREPVAQPEPVAQPEPVAQRQPVAQRGPATQAAGAGAAGQTQPMPASAAEADDTIFLDEAAEQRLAGIGLMSALWIGASQILALLAGISREGVTMAGGLVRGLSHEDAMRFSFLLSTPVILAAGALKIADLTGSLGNGVRGQILVGSAAAAITSLFTVVFLARYFRTRTLTPFAIYCVAAGLISIIRFGFF
;
A
#
# COMPACT_ATOMS: atom_id res chain seq x y z
N MET A 1 24.93 -32.11 -17.65
CA MET A 1 23.76 -32.04 -16.79
C MET A 1 24.11 -31.09 -15.63
N GLY A 2 23.69 -29.84 -15.67
CA GLY A 2 23.87 -28.91 -14.56
C GLY A 2 23.03 -29.38 -13.38
N ALA A 3 23.61 -29.39 -12.16
CA ALA A 3 22.89 -29.74 -10.94
C ALA A 3 21.66 -28.83 -10.80
N VAL A 4 20.47 -29.39 -10.76
CA VAL A 4 19.24 -28.66 -10.48
C VAL A 4 19.36 -28.16 -9.05
N TYR A 5 19.50 -26.83 -8.90
CA TYR A 5 19.60 -26.24 -7.56
C TYR A 5 18.23 -26.29 -6.89
N HIS A 6 18.18 -26.90 -5.72
CA HIS A 6 16.97 -26.96 -4.90
C HIS A 6 17.04 -25.87 -3.85
N MET A 7 16.06 -24.95 -3.89
CA MET A 7 15.87 -23.90 -2.89
C MET A 7 15.65 -24.53 -1.50
N THR A 8 16.37 -24.07 -0.50
CA THR A 8 16.14 -24.48 0.89
C THR A 8 14.96 -23.74 1.52
N TYR A 9 14.36 -24.32 2.57
CA TYR A 9 13.32 -23.64 3.34
C TYR A 9 13.81 -22.35 4.00
N LEU A 10 15.08 -22.29 4.44
CA LEU A 10 15.67 -21.06 4.97
C LEU A 10 15.69 -19.95 3.92
N GLN A 11 16.10 -20.26 2.69
CA GLN A 11 16.08 -19.30 1.59
C GLN A 11 14.65 -18.83 1.30
N ALA A 12 13.68 -19.75 1.30
CA ALA A 12 12.28 -19.42 1.08
C ALA A 12 11.74 -18.47 2.16
N VAL A 13 12.04 -18.71 3.42
CA VAL A 13 11.63 -17.83 4.54
C VAL A 13 12.27 -16.45 4.39
N VAL A 14 13.59 -16.39 4.20
CA VAL A 14 14.31 -15.10 4.11
C VAL A 14 13.80 -14.26 2.92
N ILE A 15 13.67 -14.87 1.74
CA ILE A 15 13.13 -14.15 0.56
C ILE A 15 11.66 -13.76 0.79
N GLY A 16 10.86 -14.62 1.44
CA GLY A 16 9.49 -14.29 1.81
C GLY A 16 9.40 -13.09 2.75
N LEU A 17 10.24 -13.02 3.78
CA LEU A 17 10.31 -11.88 4.69
C LEU A 17 10.70 -10.59 3.95
N ILE A 18 11.73 -10.66 3.09
CA ILE A 18 12.17 -9.54 2.25
C ILE A 18 11.02 -9.09 1.35
N GLN A 19 10.36 -10.03 0.65
CA GLN A 19 9.24 -9.74 -0.24
C GLN A 19 8.12 -8.99 0.48
N GLY A 20 7.67 -9.49 1.64
CA GLY A 20 6.55 -8.89 2.37
C GLY A 20 6.83 -7.48 2.86
N VAL A 21 8.09 -7.15 3.14
CA VAL A 21 8.50 -5.77 3.46
C VAL A 21 8.62 -4.94 2.18
N THR A 22 9.41 -5.40 1.22
CA THR A 22 9.86 -4.58 0.09
C THR A 22 8.79 -4.40 -1.01
N GLU A 23 7.76 -5.27 -1.05
CA GLU A 23 6.65 -5.10 -1.98
C GLU A 23 5.83 -3.86 -1.70
N LEU A 24 5.53 -3.60 -0.42
CA LEU A 24 4.70 -2.47 -0.02
C LEU A 24 5.50 -1.19 0.23
N PHE A 25 6.77 -1.32 0.60
CA PHE A 25 7.66 -0.18 0.68
C PHE A 25 7.99 0.35 -0.71
N PRO A 26 8.14 1.67 -0.87
CA PRO A 26 8.47 2.26 -2.17
C PRO A 26 9.95 2.03 -2.59
N ILE A 27 10.47 0.79 -2.40
CA ILE A 27 11.89 0.44 -2.57
C ILE A 27 12.18 -0.72 -3.53
N SER A 28 11.15 -1.26 -4.20
CA SER A 28 11.22 -2.37 -5.17
C SER A 28 11.52 -3.76 -4.59
N SER A 29 10.51 -4.61 -4.54
CA SER A 29 10.66 -6.03 -4.15
C SER A 29 11.49 -6.82 -5.15
N LEU A 30 11.23 -6.70 -6.45
CA LEU A 30 12.01 -7.35 -7.49
C LEU A 30 13.49 -6.95 -7.45
N GLY A 31 13.79 -5.67 -7.19
CA GLY A 31 15.17 -5.24 -6.99
C GLY A 31 15.84 -5.98 -5.84
N HIS A 32 15.16 -6.16 -4.71
CA HIS A 32 15.72 -6.81 -3.54
C HIS A 32 15.81 -8.33 -3.69
N THR A 33 14.86 -8.99 -4.36
CA THR A 33 14.94 -10.43 -4.64
C THR A 33 16.08 -10.78 -5.60
N VAL A 34 16.56 -9.83 -6.38
CA VAL A 34 17.76 -9.97 -7.22
C VAL A 34 19.03 -9.58 -6.44
N LEU A 35 19.04 -8.40 -5.82
CA LEU A 35 20.25 -7.84 -5.22
C LEU A 35 20.70 -8.61 -3.95
N VAL A 36 19.78 -8.96 -3.05
CA VAL A 36 20.14 -9.59 -1.79
C VAL A 36 20.80 -10.96 -2.01
N PRO A 37 20.23 -11.88 -2.81
CA PRO A 37 20.90 -13.12 -3.13
C PRO A 37 22.24 -12.93 -3.88
N ALA A 38 22.33 -11.94 -4.76
CA ALA A 38 23.57 -11.63 -5.47
C ALA A 38 24.66 -11.12 -4.52
N TRP A 39 24.31 -10.35 -3.49
CA TRP A 39 25.24 -9.89 -2.45
C TRP A 39 25.75 -11.04 -1.58
N ILE A 40 24.89 -11.99 -1.20
CA ILE A 40 25.27 -13.16 -0.40
C ILE A 40 26.18 -14.08 -1.21
N GLY A 41 25.93 -14.22 -2.52
CA GLY A 41 26.72 -15.07 -3.42
C GLY A 41 26.48 -16.57 -3.22
N GLY A 42 27.41 -17.41 -3.67
CA GLY A 42 27.33 -18.86 -3.52
C GLY A 42 25.99 -19.43 -4.06
N THR A 43 25.33 -20.28 -3.25
CA THR A 43 24.05 -20.90 -3.60
C THR A 43 22.91 -19.91 -3.76
N TRP A 44 22.95 -18.75 -3.09
CA TRP A 44 21.96 -17.68 -3.25
C TRP A 44 22.08 -16.99 -4.61
N GLY A 45 23.31 -16.73 -5.07
CA GLY A 45 23.54 -16.14 -6.40
C GLY A 45 23.12 -17.05 -7.54
N THR A 46 23.08 -18.39 -7.36
CA THR A 46 22.57 -19.32 -8.39
C THR A 46 21.06 -19.20 -8.58
N MET A 47 20.29 -18.82 -7.54
CA MET A 47 18.85 -18.60 -7.66
C MET A 47 18.53 -17.47 -8.62
N VAL A 48 19.24 -16.33 -8.51
CA VAL A 48 19.04 -15.18 -9.39
C VAL A 48 19.33 -15.52 -10.86
N ARG A 49 20.38 -16.31 -11.11
CA ARG A 49 20.70 -16.76 -12.48
C ARG A 49 19.59 -17.63 -13.09
N GLN A 50 18.85 -18.36 -12.27
CA GLN A 50 17.71 -19.17 -12.72
C GLN A 50 16.46 -18.33 -13.01
N GLU A 51 16.31 -17.16 -12.39
CA GLU A 51 15.18 -16.26 -12.62
C GLU A 51 15.05 -15.81 -14.07
N SER A 52 16.17 -15.76 -14.79
CA SER A 52 16.22 -15.39 -16.22
C SER A 52 15.56 -16.42 -17.15
N SER A 53 15.27 -17.63 -16.66
CA SER A 53 14.59 -18.67 -17.45
C SER A 53 13.07 -18.54 -17.34
N PRO A 54 12.33 -18.55 -18.45
CA PRO A 54 10.87 -18.50 -18.47
C PRO A 54 10.19 -19.64 -17.69
N GLU A 55 10.89 -20.77 -17.51
CA GLU A 55 10.43 -22.00 -16.86
C GLU A 55 11.16 -22.24 -15.54
N SER A 56 11.53 -21.19 -14.82
CA SER A 56 12.27 -21.33 -13.56
C SER A 56 11.34 -21.64 -12.38
N PRO A 57 11.65 -22.66 -11.56
CA PRO A 57 10.97 -22.87 -10.26
C PRO A 57 11.07 -21.66 -9.33
N TYR A 58 12.15 -20.88 -9.43
CA TYR A 58 12.32 -19.65 -8.65
C TYR A 58 11.30 -18.57 -9.06
N LEU A 59 11.00 -18.47 -10.36
CA LEU A 59 9.96 -17.56 -10.83
C LEU A 59 8.59 -17.95 -10.27
N ALA A 60 8.23 -19.24 -10.31
CA ALA A 60 7.00 -19.74 -9.71
C ALA A 60 6.94 -19.39 -8.21
N PHE A 61 8.05 -19.55 -7.49
CA PHE A 61 8.17 -19.17 -6.08
C PHE A 61 7.90 -17.66 -5.88
N VAL A 62 8.56 -16.79 -6.64
CA VAL A 62 8.39 -15.32 -6.53
C VAL A 62 6.94 -14.90 -6.83
N VAL A 63 6.29 -15.51 -7.82
CA VAL A 63 4.86 -15.27 -8.12
C VAL A 63 3.97 -15.65 -6.94
N GLY A 64 4.25 -16.78 -6.28
CA GLY A 64 3.54 -17.18 -5.05
C GLY A 64 3.66 -16.13 -3.93
N LEU A 65 4.83 -15.55 -3.74
CA LEU A 65 5.07 -14.50 -2.75
C LEU A 65 4.26 -13.21 -3.07
N HIS A 66 4.25 -12.79 -4.33
CA HIS A 66 3.46 -11.63 -4.77
C HIS A 66 1.96 -11.86 -4.55
N LEU A 67 1.47 -13.07 -4.90
CA LEU A 67 0.07 -13.43 -4.67
C LEU A 67 -0.29 -13.35 -3.18
N ALA A 68 0.57 -13.87 -2.31
CA ALA A 68 0.39 -13.79 -0.85
C ALA A 68 0.28 -12.33 -0.37
N THR A 69 1.16 -11.46 -0.85
CA THR A 69 1.12 -10.02 -0.52
C THR A 69 -0.16 -9.35 -1.03
N ALA A 70 -0.60 -9.66 -2.26
CA ALA A 70 -1.84 -9.12 -2.81
C ALA A 70 -3.07 -9.57 -2.02
N LEU A 71 -3.09 -10.83 -1.54
CA LEU A 71 -4.17 -11.33 -0.68
C LEU A 71 -4.20 -10.62 0.68
N VAL A 72 -3.04 -10.26 1.24
CA VAL A 72 -2.96 -9.44 2.46
C VAL A 72 -3.54 -8.04 2.21
N LEU A 73 -3.18 -7.38 1.10
CA LEU A 73 -3.76 -6.08 0.74
C LEU A 73 -5.27 -6.16 0.53
N LEU A 74 -5.73 -7.20 -0.18
CA LEU A 74 -7.15 -7.44 -0.37
C LEU A 74 -7.87 -7.62 0.96
N GLY A 75 -7.31 -8.41 1.87
CA GLY A 75 -7.85 -8.64 3.22
C GLY A 75 -7.86 -7.36 4.06
N TYR A 76 -6.77 -6.58 4.04
CA TYR A 76 -6.66 -5.33 4.78
C TYR A 76 -7.70 -4.30 4.32
N TYR A 77 -7.94 -4.19 3.00
CA TYR A 77 -8.92 -3.28 2.39
C TYR A 77 -10.23 -3.97 2.02
N ILE A 78 -10.58 -5.10 2.64
CA ILE A 78 -11.73 -5.91 2.21
C ILE A 78 -13.06 -5.12 2.19
N LYS A 79 -13.30 -4.28 3.19
CA LYS A 79 -14.50 -3.43 3.26
C LYS A 79 -14.55 -2.43 2.10
N THR A 80 -13.43 -1.79 1.81
CA THR A 80 -13.26 -0.88 0.66
C THR A 80 -13.49 -1.63 -0.65
N TRP A 81 -12.91 -2.81 -0.81
CA TRP A 81 -13.08 -3.63 -2.01
C TRP A 81 -14.53 -4.06 -2.24
N VAL A 82 -15.23 -4.47 -1.18
CA VAL A 82 -16.66 -4.82 -1.29
C VAL A 82 -17.48 -3.62 -1.77
N ARG A 83 -17.23 -2.40 -1.28
CA ARG A 83 -17.92 -1.19 -1.72
C ARG A 83 -17.57 -0.84 -3.18
N ILE A 84 -16.28 -0.88 -3.54
CA ILE A 84 -15.80 -0.61 -4.90
C ILE A 84 -16.44 -1.58 -5.91
N ILE A 85 -16.44 -2.88 -5.62
CA ILE A 85 -17.00 -3.91 -6.51
C ILE A 85 -18.52 -3.73 -6.64
N ARG A 86 -19.23 -3.52 -5.54
CA ARG A 86 -20.68 -3.22 -5.58
C ARG A 86 -20.96 -1.93 -6.38
N GLY A 87 -20.15 -0.87 -6.16
CA GLY A 87 -20.23 0.37 -6.91
C GLY A 87 -20.02 0.16 -8.40
N LEU A 88 -19.00 -0.60 -8.79
CA LEU A 88 -18.74 -0.93 -10.19
C LEU A 88 -19.94 -1.65 -10.84
N ILE A 89 -20.42 -2.72 -10.21
CA ILE A 89 -21.55 -3.51 -10.71
C ILE A 89 -22.80 -2.61 -10.84
N THR A 90 -23.10 -1.83 -9.80
CA THR A 90 -24.26 -0.93 -9.81
C THR A 90 -24.15 0.12 -10.91
N SER A 91 -22.96 0.72 -11.13
CA SER A 91 -22.73 1.71 -12.18
C SER A 91 -22.92 1.14 -13.58
N ILE A 92 -22.52 -0.12 -13.81
CA ILE A 92 -22.72 -0.82 -15.09
C ILE A 92 -24.20 -1.10 -15.32
N VAL A 93 -24.90 -1.63 -14.30
CA VAL A 93 -26.35 -1.96 -14.40
C VAL A 93 -27.19 -0.71 -14.61
N THR A 94 -26.93 0.35 -13.84
CA THR A 94 -27.70 1.60 -13.91
C THR A 94 -27.23 2.53 -15.04
N ARG A 95 -26.06 2.25 -15.64
CA ARG A 95 -25.38 3.11 -16.63
C ARG A 95 -25.16 4.54 -16.14
N ARG A 96 -24.96 4.71 -14.85
CA ARG A 96 -24.74 6.01 -14.19
C ARG A 96 -23.65 5.89 -13.15
N VAL A 97 -22.87 6.96 -12.98
CA VAL A 97 -21.86 7.11 -11.94
C VAL A 97 -22.29 8.25 -11.03
N THR A 98 -22.86 7.92 -9.88
CA THR A 98 -23.48 8.87 -8.96
C THR A 98 -22.83 8.89 -7.58
N SER A 99 -22.13 7.82 -7.18
CA SER A 99 -21.47 7.73 -5.87
C SER A 99 -19.94 7.80 -5.97
N ALA A 100 -19.29 8.11 -4.84
CA ALA A 100 -17.84 8.11 -4.72
C ALA A 100 -17.24 6.72 -5.01
N ASP A 101 -17.84 5.64 -4.47
CA ASP A 101 -17.40 4.27 -4.69
C ASP A 101 -17.43 3.88 -6.17
N GLN A 102 -18.50 4.25 -6.88
CA GLN A 102 -18.62 4.03 -8.32
C GLN A 102 -17.52 4.75 -9.09
N ARG A 103 -17.27 6.02 -8.74
CA ARG A 103 -16.23 6.81 -9.36
C ARG A 103 -14.84 6.25 -9.07
N LEU A 104 -14.55 5.89 -7.82
CA LEU A 104 -13.28 5.27 -7.44
C LEU A 104 -13.06 3.95 -8.19
N ALA A 105 -14.10 3.13 -8.33
CA ALA A 105 -14.02 1.88 -9.10
C ALA A 105 -13.55 2.13 -10.55
N TRP A 106 -14.14 3.10 -11.23
CA TRP A 106 -13.74 3.44 -12.61
C TRP A 106 -12.35 4.07 -12.69
N LEU A 107 -11.92 4.85 -11.68
CA LEU A 107 -10.57 5.39 -11.62
C LEU A 107 -9.52 4.26 -11.49
N LEU A 108 -9.81 3.23 -10.69
CA LEU A 108 -8.94 2.05 -10.57
C LEU A 108 -8.93 1.22 -11.86
N VAL A 109 -10.07 0.99 -12.50
CA VAL A 109 -10.13 0.29 -13.79
C VAL A 109 -9.29 1.03 -14.83
N VAL A 110 -9.52 2.33 -15.02
CA VAL A 110 -8.78 3.13 -16.02
C VAL A 110 -7.30 3.21 -15.69
N GLY A 111 -6.95 3.36 -14.39
CA GLY A 111 -5.54 3.38 -13.95
C GLY A 111 -4.83 2.04 -14.14
N THR A 112 -5.55 0.92 -14.17
CA THR A 112 -4.98 -0.41 -14.36
C THR A 112 -4.72 -0.74 -15.85
N ILE A 113 -5.48 -0.17 -16.78
CA ILE A 113 -5.36 -0.45 -18.21
C ILE A 113 -3.94 -0.28 -18.77
N PRO A 114 -3.24 0.86 -18.55
CA PRO A 114 -1.92 1.06 -19.15
C PRO A 114 -0.89 0.00 -18.73
N VAL A 115 -0.83 -0.32 -17.44
CA VAL A 115 0.11 -1.33 -16.93
C VAL A 115 -0.31 -2.74 -17.34
N GLY A 116 -1.62 -3.02 -17.44
CA GLY A 116 -2.12 -4.30 -17.93
C GLY A 116 -1.68 -4.56 -19.38
N ILE A 117 -1.86 -3.59 -20.27
CA ILE A 117 -1.41 -3.68 -21.66
C ILE A 117 0.11 -3.81 -21.74
N ALA A 118 0.84 -2.94 -21.03
CA ALA A 118 2.30 -2.96 -21.02
C ALA A 118 2.84 -4.28 -20.45
N GLY A 119 2.24 -4.81 -19.40
CA GLY A 119 2.62 -6.10 -18.81
C GLY A 119 2.50 -7.24 -19.81
N LEU A 120 1.39 -7.33 -20.52
CA LEU A 120 1.19 -8.38 -21.53
C LEU A 120 2.16 -8.28 -22.71
N VAL A 121 2.50 -7.07 -23.13
CA VAL A 121 3.35 -6.84 -24.32
C VAL A 121 4.86 -6.86 -23.99
N LEU A 122 5.23 -6.31 -22.82
CA LEU A 122 6.62 -6.02 -22.48
C LEU A 122 7.21 -6.97 -21.43
N GLU A 123 6.39 -7.85 -20.80
CA GLU A 123 6.85 -8.73 -19.72
C GLU A 123 8.06 -9.57 -20.17
N HIS A 124 7.99 -10.21 -21.33
CA HIS A 124 9.05 -11.11 -21.78
C HIS A 124 10.39 -10.41 -22.06
N PRO A 125 10.47 -9.33 -22.86
CA PRO A 125 11.74 -8.63 -23.09
C PRO A 125 12.34 -8.02 -21.84
N PHE A 126 11.52 -7.49 -20.92
CA PHE A 126 12.01 -6.91 -19.68
C PHE A 126 12.52 -7.95 -18.69
N ARG A 127 11.89 -9.12 -18.61
CA ARG A 127 12.33 -10.20 -17.74
C ARG A 127 13.75 -10.66 -18.08
N VAL A 128 14.07 -10.87 -19.34
CA VAL A 128 15.39 -11.34 -19.79
C VAL A 128 16.47 -10.27 -19.61
N LEU A 129 16.10 -9.00 -19.84
CA LEU A 129 17.08 -7.90 -19.81
C LEU A 129 17.45 -7.48 -18.37
N PHE A 130 16.53 -7.58 -17.42
CA PHE A 130 16.66 -6.93 -16.12
C PHE A 130 16.89 -7.87 -14.92
N ALA A 131 16.99 -9.18 -15.12
CA ALA A 131 17.40 -10.13 -14.08
C ALA A 131 18.91 -10.02 -13.70
N LYS A 132 19.60 -8.95 -14.15
CA LYS A 132 21.00 -8.70 -13.85
C LYS A 132 21.15 -7.80 -12.62
N PRO A 133 21.97 -8.18 -11.62
CA PRO A 133 22.14 -7.38 -10.39
C PRO A 133 22.56 -5.93 -10.66
N LEU A 134 23.45 -5.69 -11.61
CA LEU A 134 23.87 -4.33 -11.97
C LEU A 134 22.70 -3.48 -12.52
N ALA A 135 21.85 -4.06 -13.38
CA ALA A 135 20.67 -3.36 -13.88
C ALA A 135 19.69 -3.03 -12.76
N ALA A 136 19.40 -3.99 -11.87
CA ALA A 136 18.56 -3.78 -10.70
C ALA A 136 19.09 -2.67 -9.78
N ALA A 137 20.41 -2.61 -9.59
CA ALA A 137 21.07 -1.57 -8.79
C ALA A 137 20.93 -0.17 -9.43
N ILE A 138 21.10 -0.07 -10.75
CA ILE A 138 20.91 1.18 -11.49
C ILE A 138 19.45 1.66 -11.36
N PHE A 139 18.49 0.76 -11.60
CA PHE A 139 17.07 1.10 -11.50
C PHE A 139 16.64 1.41 -10.07
N LEU A 140 17.22 0.77 -9.06
CA LEU A 140 16.97 1.12 -7.65
C LEU A 140 17.47 2.55 -7.35
N THR A 141 18.63 2.95 -7.89
CA THR A 141 19.12 4.31 -7.76
C THR A 141 18.17 5.31 -8.45
N ILE A 142 17.70 4.99 -9.66
CA ILE A 142 16.72 5.80 -10.40
C ILE A 142 15.41 5.91 -9.61
N ASN A 143 14.93 4.81 -9.01
CA ASN A 143 13.76 4.82 -8.15
C ASN A 143 13.91 5.84 -7.02
N GLY A 144 15.05 5.85 -6.33
CA GLY A 144 15.36 6.84 -5.31
C GLY A 144 15.31 8.29 -5.84
N GLY A 145 15.83 8.51 -7.05
CA GLY A 145 15.74 9.81 -7.74
C GLY A 145 14.30 10.22 -8.05
N ILE A 146 13.44 9.29 -8.49
CA ILE A 146 12.01 9.53 -8.76
C ILE A 146 11.29 9.94 -7.47
N LEU A 147 11.50 9.20 -6.38
CA LEU A 147 10.90 9.51 -5.07
C LEU A 147 11.32 10.89 -4.56
N PHE A 148 12.62 11.19 -4.64
CA PHE A 148 13.16 12.48 -4.23
C PHE A 148 12.61 13.62 -5.08
N GLY A 149 12.59 13.44 -6.41
CA GLY A 149 12.04 14.42 -7.35
C GLY A 149 10.57 14.73 -7.10
N ALA A 150 9.76 13.70 -6.80
CA ALA A 150 8.35 13.88 -6.44
C ALA A 150 8.16 14.72 -5.16
N GLU A 151 8.99 14.48 -4.13
CA GLU A 151 8.98 15.27 -2.89
C GLU A 151 9.36 16.73 -3.13
N VAL A 152 10.41 16.98 -3.90
CA VAL A 152 10.84 18.33 -4.24
C VAL A 152 9.75 19.08 -5.01
N LEU A 153 9.14 18.40 -6.00
CA LEU A 153 8.10 18.99 -6.84
C LEU A 153 6.84 19.32 -6.02
N ARG A 154 6.46 18.44 -5.10
CA ARG A 154 5.35 18.66 -4.18
C ARG A 154 5.61 19.88 -3.28
N ARG A 155 6.81 19.99 -2.69
CA ARG A 155 7.20 21.13 -1.83
C ARG A 155 7.17 22.44 -2.60
N ARG A 156 7.71 22.47 -3.82
CA ARG A 156 7.68 23.66 -4.68
C ARG A 156 6.26 24.13 -5.00
N ARG A 157 5.35 23.20 -5.28
CA ARG A 157 3.93 23.54 -5.53
C ARG A 157 3.23 24.07 -4.29
N ALA A 158 3.49 23.49 -3.12
CA ALA A 158 2.96 23.99 -1.85
C ALA A 158 3.43 25.41 -1.54
N SER A 159 4.70 25.75 -1.88
CA SER A 159 5.28 27.09 -1.69
C SER A 159 4.78 28.12 -2.71
N ALA A 160 4.37 27.66 -3.92
CA ALA A 160 3.89 28.54 -4.99
C ALA A 160 2.39 28.90 -4.90
N GLY A 161 1.68 28.54 -3.82
CA GLY A 161 0.27 28.89 -3.63
C GLY A 161 -0.69 28.22 -4.63
N GLY A 162 -0.31 27.11 -5.27
CA GLY A 162 -1.12 26.40 -6.25
C GLY A 162 -2.41 25.84 -5.65
N PRO A 163 -3.49 25.60 -6.46
CA PRO A 163 -4.81 25.12 -6.02
C PRO A 163 -4.85 23.67 -5.57
N GLY A 164 -3.89 23.24 -4.79
CA GLY A 164 -3.73 21.91 -4.20
C GLY A 164 -3.11 21.95 -2.81
N GLY A 165 -2.89 23.15 -2.25
CA GLY A 165 -2.52 23.30 -0.86
C GLY A 165 -3.70 22.89 0.01
N VAL A 166 -3.64 21.67 0.57
CA VAL A 166 -4.50 21.35 1.73
C VAL A 166 -4.28 22.49 2.73
N PRO A 167 -5.35 23.20 3.16
CA PRO A 167 -5.20 24.21 4.19
C PRO A 167 -4.42 23.55 5.34
N ARG A 168 -3.32 24.17 5.72
CA ARG A 168 -2.63 23.82 6.96
C ARG A 168 -3.75 23.79 8.00
N ARG A 169 -4.06 22.63 8.57
CA ARG A 169 -4.94 22.59 9.74
C ARG A 169 -4.33 23.56 10.70
N GLU A 170 -4.94 24.73 10.86
CA GLU A 170 -4.65 25.57 12.01
C GLU A 170 -4.80 24.63 13.20
N PRO A 171 -3.88 24.66 14.16
CA PRO A 171 -4.06 23.95 15.40
C PRO A 171 -5.47 24.32 15.85
N VAL A 172 -6.35 23.34 15.98
CA VAL A 172 -7.68 23.56 16.57
C VAL A 172 -7.38 24.35 17.84
N ALA A 173 -7.78 25.61 17.86
CA ALA A 173 -7.62 26.45 19.03
C ALA A 173 -8.18 25.62 20.18
N GLN A 174 -7.34 25.33 21.16
CA GLN A 174 -7.82 24.63 22.36
C GLN A 174 -9.04 25.41 22.80
N PRO A 175 -10.20 24.74 23.04
CA PRO A 175 -11.35 25.45 23.55
C PRO A 175 -10.88 26.21 24.78
N GLU A 176 -11.11 27.53 24.78
CA GLU A 176 -10.80 28.35 25.92
C GLU A 176 -11.36 27.66 27.17
N PRO A 177 -10.61 27.62 28.28
CA PRO A 177 -11.10 27.00 29.50
C PRO A 177 -12.46 27.64 29.80
N VAL A 178 -13.51 26.83 29.74
CA VAL A 178 -14.86 27.27 30.14
C VAL A 178 -14.69 27.85 31.53
N ALA A 179 -14.92 29.17 31.66
CA ALA A 179 -14.88 29.86 32.94
C ALA A 179 -15.73 29.05 33.93
N GLN A 180 -15.10 28.63 35.03
CA GLN A 180 -15.80 27.93 36.07
C GLN A 180 -16.91 28.87 36.55
N PRO A 181 -18.16 28.37 36.67
CA PRO A 181 -19.24 29.18 37.22
C PRO A 181 -18.83 29.63 38.62
N GLU A 182 -18.94 30.93 38.89
CA GLU A 182 -18.71 31.48 40.21
C GLU A 182 -19.54 30.75 41.27
N PRO A 183 -19.02 30.58 42.49
CA PRO A 183 -19.73 29.92 43.56
C PRO A 183 -21.02 30.70 43.92
N VAL A 184 -22.15 30.12 43.64
CA VAL A 184 -23.44 30.68 44.06
C VAL A 184 -23.46 30.81 45.55
N ALA A 185 -23.54 32.04 46.05
CA ALA A 185 -23.65 32.37 47.45
C ALA A 185 -24.82 31.62 48.12
N GLN A 186 -24.53 30.91 49.18
CA GLN A 186 -25.48 30.20 50.00
C GLN A 186 -26.57 31.15 50.49
N ARG A 187 -27.82 30.99 49.99
CA ARG A 187 -28.99 31.57 50.60
C ARG A 187 -29.44 30.66 51.72
N GLN A 188 -29.60 31.24 52.91
CA GLN A 188 -30.07 30.65 54.15
C GLN A 188 -31.49 30.09 54.01
N PRO A 189 -31.86 29.06 54.82
CA PRO A 189 -33.12 28.36 54.71
C PRO A 189 -34.28 29.16 55.36
N VAL A 190 -35.40 29.28 54.67
CA VAL A 190 -36.67 29.73 55.22
C VAL A 190 -37.55 28.50 55.47
N ALA A 191 -38.16 28.47 56.65
CA ALA A 191 -38.87 27.39 57.29
C ALA A 191 -40.21 26.99 56.61
N GLN A 192 -40.45 25.72 56.66
CA GLN A 192 -41.69 24.94 56.87
C GLN A 192 -43.06 25.50 56.44
N ARG A 193 -43.77 24.71 55.65
CA ARG A 193 -45.15 24.17 55.97
C ARG A 193 -45.45 22.97 55.05
N GLY A 194 -45.85 21.85 55.66
CA GLY A 194 -46.22 20.61 54.99
C GLY A 194 -47.72 20.57 54.59
N PRO A 195 -48.37 19.41 54.43
CA PRO A 195 -48.13 18.31 53.49
C PRO A 195 -49.34 18.08 52.57
N ALA A 196 -49.15 17.49 51.40
CA ALA A 196 -50.18 16.64 50.77
C ALA A 196 -49.69 15.87 49.53
N THR A 197 -49.87 14.60 49.57
CA THR A 197 -50.34 13.61 48.59
C THR A 197 -49.53 13.33 47.33
N GLN A 198 -49.06 12.11 47.30
CA GLN A 198 -48.80 11.11 46.28
C GLN A 198 -49.27 11.40 44.87
N ALA A 199 -48.33 11.17 43.87
CA ALA A 199 -48.61 10.38 42.67
C ALA A 199 -47.32 9.88 42.08
N ALA A 200 -47.26 8.59 41.82
CA ALA A 200 -46.19 7.84 41.24
C ALA A 200 -45.96 8.26 39.74
N GLY A 201 -44.68 8.41 39.36
CA GLY A 201 -44.27 8.55 37.98
C GLY A 201 -42.84 8.08 37.83
N ALA A 202 -42.66 6.79 37.51
CA ALA A 202 -41.38 6.20 37.21
C ALA A 202 -40.83 6.78 35.92
N GLY A 203 -39.86 7.70 36.03
CA GLY A 203 -39.04 8.17 34.92
C GLY A 203 -37.72 7.39 34.91
N ALA A 204 -37.60 6.44 34.01
CA ALA A 204 -36.38 5.71 33.78
C ALA A 204 -35.26 6.69 33.33
N ALA A 205 -34.34 6.94 34.25
CA ALA A 205 -33.04 7.55 33.87
C ALA A 205 -32.29 6.54 33.01
N GLY A 206 -32.26 6.78 31.71
CA GLY A 206 -31.44 6.05 30.78
C GLY A 206 -29.98 6.25 31.14
N GLN A 207 -29.39 5.23 31.78
CA GLN A 207 -27.95 5.13 31.93
C GLN A 207 -27.38 4.90 30.50
N THR A 208 -26.83 5.92 29.87
CA THR A 208 -25.92 5.78 28.73
C THR A 208 -24.69 5.05 29.25
N GLN A 209 -24.64 3.74 29.05
CA GLN A 209 -23.43 2.97 29.28
C GLN A 209 -22.35 3.52 28.33
N PRO A 210 -21.13 3.81 28.83
CA PRO A 210 -20.02 4.16 27.94
C PRO A 210 -19.79 2.99 26.98
N MET A 211 -19.82 3.26 25.69
CA MET A 211 -19.43 2.27 24.67
C MET A 211 -18.01 1.76 24.99
N PRO A 212 -17.74 0.45 24.87
CA PRO A 212 -16.41 -0.08 25.08
C PRO A 212 -15.43 0.62 24.09
N ALA A 213 -14.27 1.02 24.59
CA ALA A 213 -13.25 1.78 23.82
C ALA A 213 -12.92 1.14 22.45
N SER A 214 -13.01 -0.19 22.36
CA SER A 214 -12.81 -0.93 21.11
C SER A 214 -13.86 -0.64 20.03
N ALA A 215 -15.10 -0.32 20.43
CA ALA A 215 -16.16 0.00 19.46
C ALA A 215 -16.04 1.45 18.96
N ALA A 216 -15.61 2.37 19.81
CA ALA A 216 -15.34 3.76 19.42
C ALA A 216 -14.14 3.86 18.47
N GLU A 217 -13.04 3.13 18.75
CA GLU A 217 -11.88 3.07 17.84
C GLU A 217 -12.21 2.42 16.49
N ALA A 218 -13.08 1.42 16.46
CA ALA A 218 -13.54 0.78 15.23
C ALA A 218 -14.41 1.71 14.38
N ASP A 219 -15.25 2.52 15.02
CA ASP A 219 -16.12 3.50 14.37
C ASP A 219 -15.29 4.65 13.77
N ASP A 220 -14.34 5.19 14.53
CA ASP A 220 -13.41 6.23 14.06
C ASP A 220 -12.57 5.77 12.84
N THR A 221 -12.14 4.51 12.80
CA THR A 221 -11.39 3.99 11.64
C THR A 221 -12.25 3.86 10.39
N ILE A 222 -13.54 3.54 10.52
CA ILE A 222 -14.49 3.46 9.39
C ILE A 222 -14.73 4.84 8.79
N PHE A 223 -14.97 5.87 9.62
CA PHE A 223 -15.16 7.25 9.14
C PHE A 223 -13.92 7.81 8.44
N LEU A 224 -12.72 7.51 8.95
CA LEU A 224 -11.46 7.93 8.32
C LEU A 224 -11.27 7.26 6.95
N ASP A 225 -11.69 6.00 6.81
CA ASP A 225 -11.61 5.25 5.56
C ASP A 225 -12.56 5.83 4.50
N GLU A 226 -13.80 6.13 4.85
CA GLU A 226 -14.77 6.73 3.93
C GLU A 226 -14.37 8.13 3.47
N ALA A 227 -13.88 8.97 4.38
CA ALA A 227 -13.38 10.30 4.03
C ALA A 227 -12.19 10.24 3.07
N ALA A 228 -11.27 9.25 3.23
CA ALA A 228 -10.17 9.05 2.30
C ALA A 228 -10.66 8.61 0.92
N GLU A 229 -11.64 7.70 0.85
CA GLU A 229 -12.22 7.25 -0.42
C GLU A 229 -12.95 8.37 -1.16
N GLN A 230 -13.66 9.25 -0.44
CA GLN A 230 -14.27 10.44 -1.04
C GLN A 230 -13.21 11.38 -1.64
N ARG A 231 -12.08 11.60 -0.95
CA ARG A 231 -10.95 12.38 -1.50
C ARG A 231 -10.37 11.72 -2.74
N LEU A 232 -10.17 10.40 -2.73
CA LEU A 232 -9.68 9.64 -3.88
C LEU A 232 -10.68 9.65 -5.04
N ALA A 233 -11.97 9.56 -4.80
CA ALA A 233 -13.01 9.71 -5.83
C ALA A 233 -13.01 11.09 -6.48
N GLY A 234 -12.47 12.10 -5.80
CA GLY A 234 -12.27 13.46 -6.34
C GLY A 234 -11.17 13.58 -7.39
N ILE A 235 -10.30 12.56 -7.55
CA ILE A 235 -9.22 12.54 -8.55
C ILE A 235 -9.84 12.62 -9.97
N GLY A 236 -9.24 13.46 -10.83
CA GLY A 236 -9.64 13.50 -12.24
C GLY A 236 -9.20 12.22 -12.99
N LEU A 237 -10.01 11.79 -13.94
CA LEU A 237 -9.77 10.57 -14.74
C LEU A 237 -8.39 10.58 -15.40
N MET A 238 -7.97 11.71 -15.96
CA MET A 238 -6.63 11.86 -16.55
C MET A 238 -5.51 11.72 -15.50
N SER A 239 -5.75 12.18 -14.28
CA SER A 239 -4.77 11.98 -13.19
C SER A 239 -4.66 10.52 -12.80
N ALA A 240 -5.78 9.79 -12.69
CA ALA A 240 -5.77 8.35 -12.43
C ALA A 240 -5.06 7.58 -13.54
N LEU A 241 -5.29 7.94 -14.81
CA LEU A 241 -4.60 7.35 -15.96
C LEU A 241 -3.09 7.57 -15.89
N TRP A 242 -2.62 8.79 -15.58
CA TRP A 242 -1.19 9.11 -15.45
C TRP A 242 -0.54 8.38 -14.27
N ILE A 243 -1.22 8.34 -13.11
CA ILE A 243 -0.75 7.59 -11.94
C ILE A 243 -0.69 6.10 -12.28
N GLY A 244 -1.71 5.57 -12.94
CA GLY A 244 -1.74 4.19 -13.39
C GLY A 244 -0.65 3.87 -14.41
N ALA A 245 -0.42 4.74 -15.40
CA ALA A 245 0.64 4.57 -16.40
C ALA A 245 2.05 4.59 -15.80
N SER A 246 2.27 5.30 -14.69
CA SER A 246 3.56 5.27 -14.00
C SER A 246 3.98 3.87 -13.54
N GLN A 247 3.02 2.96 -13.32
CA GLN A 247 3.30 1.56 -12.98
C GLN A 247 4.06 0.80 -14.06
N ILE A 248 4.04 1.26 -15.32
CA ILE A 248 4.81 0.66 -16.43
C ILE A 248 6.30 0.67 -16.11
N LEU A 249 6.79 1.71 -15.43
CA LEU A 249 8.19 1.79 -15.00
C LEU A 249 8.57 0.68 -14.02
N ALA A 250 7.62 0.16 -13.26
CA ALA A 250 7.85 -0.91 -12.29
C ALA A 250 8.03 -2.31 -12.93
N LEU A 251 7.86 -2.44 -14.24
CA LEU A 251 8.28 -3.64 -14.96
C LEU A 251 9.82 -3.76 -14.96
N LEU A 252 10.55 -2.68 -14.69
CA LEU A 252 12.00 -2.66 -14.55
C LEU A 252 12.39 -3.10 -13.13
N ALA A 253 13.12 -4.22 -12.99
CA ALA A 253 13.61 -4.69 -11.70
C ALA A 253 14.49 -3.62 -11.03
N GLY A 254 14.11 -3.16 -9.84
CA GLY A 254 14.74 -2.03 -9.14
C GLY A 254 13.83 -0.80 -9.02
N ILE A 255 12.82 -0.64 -9.88
CA ILE A 255 11.79 0.39 -9.71
C ILE A 255 10.61 -0.17 -8.92
N SER A 256 10.19 0.56 -7.90
CA SER A 256 9.06 0.19 -7.05
C SER A 256 7.74 0.62 -7.67
N ARG A 257 6.79 -0.31 -7.83
CA ARG A 257 5.42 -0.01 -8.26
C ARG A 257 4.76 0.98 -7.30
N GLU A 258 4.84 0.68 -6.01
CA GLU A 258 4.31 1.55 -4.97
C GLU A 258 4.99 2.93 -5.00
N GLY A 259 6.31 2.93 -5.21
CA GLY A 259 7.10 4.15 -5.29
C GLY A 259 6.67 5.07 -6.42
N VAL A 260 6.60 4.56 -7.66
CA VAL A 260 6.24 5.40 -8.83
C VAL A 260 4.78 5.82 -8.80
N THR A 261 3.89 4.98 -8.30
CA THR A 261 2.46 5.29 -8.17
C THR A 261 2.25 6.39 -7.13
N MET A 262 2.89 6.27 -5.97
CA MET A 262 2.86 7.31 -4.93
C MET A 262 3.49 8.62 -5.44
N ALA A 263 4.65 8.55 -6.11
CA ALA A 263 5.29 9.71 -6.72
C ALA A 263 4.35 10.40 -7.72
N GLY A 264 3.70 9.63 -8.59
CA GLY A 264 2.68 10.12 -9.51
C GLY A 264 1.52 10.80 -8.80
N GLY A 265 1.02 10.21 -7.70
CA GLY A 265 -0.03 10.78 -6.86
C GLY A 265 0.36 12.11 -6.23
N LEU A 266 1.55 12.19 -5.62
CA LEU A 266 2.09 13.41 -5.02
C LEU A 266 2.24 14.53 -6.05
N VAL A 267 2.74 14.20 -7.25
CA VAL A 267 2.84 15.17 -8.37
C VAL A 267 1.46 15.66 -8.81
N ARG A 268 0.41 14.86 -8.66
CA ARG A 268 -0.98 15.25 -8.95
C ARG A 268 -1.70 15.91 -7.77
N GLY A 269 -1.03 16.15 -6.65
CA GLY A 269 -1.54 16.91 -5.51
C GLY A 269 -2.16 16.05 -4.41
N LEU A 270 -2.02 14.73 -4.44
CA LEU A 270 -2.46 13.87 -3.36
C LEU A 270 -1.59 14.06 -2.11
N SER A 271 -2.16 13.83 -0.94
CA SER A 271 -1.41 13.66 0.30
C SER A 271 -0.58 12.36 0.24
N HIS A 272 0.41 12.20 1.12
CA HIS A 272 1.17 10.94 1.20
C HIS A 272 0.27 9.75 1.55
N GLU A 273 -0.66 9.96 2.47
CA GLU A 273 -1.64 8.95 2.86
C GLU A 273 -2.56 8.55 1.69
N ASP A 274 -3.13 9.53 0.98
CA ASP A 274 -4.01 9.27 -0.16
C ASP A 274 -3.25 8.64 -1.33
N ALA A 275 -2.01 9.08 -1.59
CA ALA A 275 -1.15 8.51 -2.62
C ALA A 275 -0.80 7.04 -2.33
N MET A 276 -0.46 6.71 -1.07
CA MET A 276 -0.21 5.33 -0.63
C MET A 276 -1.49 4.47 -0.78
N ARG A 277 -2.62 4.96 -0.28
CA ARG A 277 -3.90 4.23 -0.34
C ARG A 277 -4.30 3.96 -1.79
N PHE A 278 -4.21 4.96 -2.66
CA PHE A 278 -4.51 4.80 -4.09
C PHE A 278 -3.55 3.82 -4.77
N SER A 279 -2.25 3.86 -4.42
CA SER A 279 -1.24 2.92 -4.90
C SER A 279 -1.61 1.49 -4.52
N PHE A 280 -1.92 1.21 -3.26
CA PHE A 280 -2.28 -0.13 -2.79
C PHE A 280 -3.57 -0.65 -3.43
N LEU A 281 -4.57 0.20 -3.62
CA LEU A 281 -5.78 -0.16 -4.35
C LEU A 281 -5.51 -0.44 -5.83
N LEU A 282 -4.61 0.30 -6.49
CA LEU A 282 -4.22 0.03 -7.88
C LEU A 282 -3.40 -1.26 -8.02
N SER A 283 -2.49 -1.52 -7.09
CA SER A 283 -1.58 -2.68 -7.15
C SER A 283 -2.31 -4.00 -6.91
N THR A 284 -3.33 -4.00 -6.04
CA THR A 284 -4.08 -5.22 -5.69
C THR A 284 -4.63 -5.95 -6.93
N PRO A 285 -5.44 -5.35 -7.83
CA PRO A 285 -5.95 -6.05 -9.00
C PRO A 285 -4.86 -6.43 -10.01
N VAL A 286 -3.80 -5.61 -10.13
CA VAL A 286 -2.68 -5.89 -11.04
C VAL A 286 -1.93 -7.14 -10.61
N ILE A 287 -1.58 -7.25 -9.31
CA ILE A 287 -0.85 -8.40 -8.79
C ILE A 287 -1.73 -9.66 -8.81
N LEU A 288 -3.01 -9.53 -8.43
CA LEU A 288 -3.96 -10.66 -8.48
C LEU A 288 -4.14 -11.17 -9.91
N ALA A 289 -4.27 -10.28 -10.90
CA ALA A 289 -4.38 -10.68 -12.30
C ALA A 289 -3.11 -11.37 -12.80
N ALA A 290 -1.93 -10.81 -12.51
CA ALA A 290 -0.65 -11.42 -12.84
C ALA A 290 -0.47 -12.79 -12.17
N GLY A 291 -0.83 -12.91 -10.90
CA GLY A 291 -0.81 -14.18 -10.16
C GLY A 291 -1.77 -15.22 -10.72
N ALA A 292 -2.99 -14.80 -11.09
CA ALA A 292 -3.98 -15.69 -11.69
C ALA A 292 -3.53 -16.24 -13.05
N LEU A 293 -2.89 -15.41 -13.88
CA LEU A 293 -2.32 -15.85 -15.16
C LEU A 293 -1.20 -16.89 -14.97
N LYS A 294 -0.49 -16.84 -13.86
CA LYS A 294 0.63 -17.71 -13.52
C LYS A 294 0.26 -18.89 -12.61
N ILE A 295 -1.01 -19.04 -12.23
CA ILE A 295 -1.44 -20.09 -11.30
C ILE A 295 -1.20 -21.50 -11.89
N ALA A 296 -1.28 -21.63 -13.21
CA ALA A 296 -0.96 -22.88 -13.89
C ALA A 296 0.53 -23.25 -13.74
N ASP A 297 1.43 -22.28 -13.72
CA ASP A 297 2.86 -22.48 -13.49
C ASP A 297 3.11 -22.94 -12.05
N LEU A 298 2.38 -22.41 -11.06
CA LEU A 298 2.47 -22.79 -9.64
C LEU A 298 1.98 -24.22 -9.39
N THR A 299 0.89 -24.61 -10.05
CA THR A 299 0.25 -25.93 -9.87
C THR A 299 0.82 -27.00 -10.79
N GLY A 300 1.44 -26.60 -11.89
CA GLY A 300 2.03 -27.44 -12.91
C GLY A 300 3.42 -28.01 -12.57
N SER A 301 4.15 -28.41 -13.60
CA SER A 301 5.47 -29.04 -13.50
C SER A 301 6.52 -28.11 -12.87
N LEU A 302 6.42 -26.80 -13.08
CA LEU A 302 7.35 -25.80 -12.53
C LEU A 302 7.28 -25.69 -11.01
N GLY A 303 6.10 -25.93 -10.42
CA GLY A 303 5.91 -25.98 -8.97
C GLY A 303 6.40 -27.29 -8.33
N ASN A 304 6.68 -28.33 -9.12
CA ASN A 304 7.13 -29.60 -8.59
C ASN A 304 8.50 -29.46 -7.90
N GLY A 305 8.61 -30.02 -6.69
CA GLY A 305 9.84 -29.94 -5.87
C GLY A 305 10.03 -28.65 -5.10
N VAL A 306 9.24 -27.57 -5.32
CA VAL A 306 9.34 -26.29 -4.59
C VAL A 306 8.01 -25.85 -3.95
N ARG A 307 6.96 -26.64 -4.01
CA ARG A 307 5.63 -26.29 -3.43
C ARG A 307 5.70 -26.01 -1.93
N GLY A 308 6.46 -26.80 -1.19
CA GLY A 308 6.66 -26.56 0.25
C GLY A 308 7.35 -25.21 0.52
N GLN A 309 8.37 -24.88 -0.25
CA GLN A 309 9.09 -23.61 -0.17
C GLN A 309 8.17 -22.43 -0.56
N ILE A 310 7.35 -22.59 -1.60
CA ILE A 310 6.34 -21.59 -1.99
C ILE A 310 5.37 -21.32 -0.83
N LEU A 311 4.82 -22.34 -0.20
CA LEU A 311 3.89 -22.18 0.92
C LEU A 311 4.54 -21.48 2.11
N VAL A 312 5.73 -21.93 2.51
CA VAL A 312 6.45 -21.36 3.68
C VAL A 312 6.90 -19.93 3.39
N GLY A 313 7.46 -19.66 2.21
CA GLY A 313 7.84 -18.32 1.79
C GLY A 313 6.63 -17.38 1.69
N SER A 314 5.50 -17.85 1.12
CA SER A 314 4.25 -17.09 1.02
C SER A 314 3.68 -16.77 2.41
N ALA A 315 3.74 -17.70 3.36
CA ALA A 315 3.32 -17.43 4.74
C ALA A 315 4.21 -16.36 5.40
N ALA A 316 5.53 -16.43 5.21
CA ALA A 316 6.47 -15.41 5.70
C ALA A 316 6.20 -14.05 5.05
N ALA A 317 5.97 -14.01 3.72
CA ALA A 317 5.61 -12.78 2.99
C ALA A 317 4.28 -12.20 3.48
N ALA A 318 3.25 -13.03 3.69
CA ALA A 318 1.96 -12.59 4.19
C ALA A 318 2.06 -11.95 5.58
N ILE A 319 2.78 -12.60 6.50
CA ILE A 319 2.97 -12.09 7.86
C ILE A 319 3.68 -10.73 7.83
N THR A 320 4.79 -10.62 7.11
CA THR A 320 5.54 -9.36 7.03
C THR A 320 4.78 -8.27 6.26
N SER A 321 4.04 -8.62 5.21
CA SER A 321 3.17 -7.68 4.49
C SER A 321 2.08 -7.10 5.38
N LEU A 322 1.48 -7.91 6.27
CA LEU A 322 0.47 -7.43 7.20
C LEU A 322 1.04 -6.38 8.17
N PHE A 323 2.22 -6.65 8.76
CA PHE A 323 2.90 -5.64 9.58
C PHE A 323 3.28 -4.41 8.78
N THR A 324 3.75 -4.60 7.55
CA THR A 324 4.18 -3.52 6.67
C THR A 324 3.04 -2.60 6.28
N VAL A 325 1.86 -3.13 5.89
CA VAL A 325 0.72 -2.30 5.51
C VAL A 325 0.21 -1.48 6.69
N VAL A 326 0.12 -2.08 7.89
CA VAL A 326 -0.29 -1.38 9.12
C VAL A 326 0.72 -0.29 9.49
N PHE A 327 2.01 -0.59 9.38
CA PHE A 327 3.07 0.40 9.62
C PHE A 327 2.98 1.58 8.63
N LEU A 328 2.90 1.30 7.33
CA LEU A 328 2.86 2.34 6.29
C LEU A 328 1.60 3.20 6.37
N ALA A 329 0.45 2.60 6.69
CA ALA A 329 -0.80 3.33 6.89
C ALA A 329 -0.69 4.37 8.01
N ARG A 330 0.08 4.09 9.07
CA ARG A 330 0.37 5.05 10.14
C ARG A 330 1.48 6.02 9.75
N TYR A 331 2.53 5.52 9.11
CA TYR A 331 3.72 6.29 8.73
C TYR A 331 3.37 7.46 7.80
N PHE A 332 2.64 7.22 6.72
CA PHE A 332 2.33 8.22 5.70
C PHE A 332 1.26 9.25 6.11
N ARG A 333 0.65 9.12 7.27
CA ARG A 333 -0.18 10.19 7.84
C ARG A 333 0.63 11.46 8.14
N THR A 334 1.90 11.30 8.54
CA THR A 334 2.74 12.41 9.00
C THR A 334 4.12 12.47 8.34
N ARG A 335 4.55 11.41 7.66
CA ARG A 335 5.91 11.26 7.13
C ARG A 335 5.93 11.29 5.61
N THR A 336 7.14 11.42 5.06
CA THR A 336 7.41 11.63 3.64
C THR A 336 8.10 10.43 3.00
N LEU A 337 8.24 10.44 1.66
CA LEU A 337 9.01 9.42 0.90
C LEU A 337 10.53 9.59 1.04
N THR A 338 11.02 10.70 1.63
CA THR A 338 12.44 11.03 1.68
C THR A 338 13.34 9.93 2.25
N PRO A 339 13.01 9.25 3.37
CA PRO A 339 13.87 8.17 3.89
C PRO A 339 14.02 6.99 2.92
N PHE A 340 12.94 6.64 2.21
CA PHE A 340 12.97 5.58 1.20
C PHE A 340 13.78 6.01 -0.03
N ALA A 341 13.71 7.27 -0.45
CA ALA A 341 14.52 7.82 -1.51
C ALA A 341 16.02 7.74 -1.18
N ILE A 342 16.41 8.15 0.03
CA ILE A 342 17.79 8.07 0.50
C ILE A 342 18.28 6.62 0.52
N TYR A 343 17.46 5.70 1.06
CA TYR A 343 17.77 4.28 1.05
C TYR A 343 18.01 3.73 -0.36
N CYS A 344 17.09 3.99 -1.30
CA CYS A 344 17.21 3.50 -2.67
C CYS A 344 18.47 4.03 -3.38
N VAL A 345 18.80 5.32 -3.20
CA VAL A 345 20.03 5.90 -3.77
C VAL A 345 21.26 5.26 -3.15
N ALA A 346 21.32 5.16 -1.82
CA ALA A 346 22.48 4.61 -1.13
C ALA A 346 22.69 3.12 -1.46
N ALA A 347 21.63 2.30 -1.30
CA ALA A 347 21.70 0.87 -1.59
C ALA A 347 21.99 0.59 -3.07
N GLY A 348 21.39 1.38 -3.98
CA GLY A 348 21.62 1.28 -5.41
C GLY A 348 23.06 1.63 -5.78
N LEU A 349 23.61 2.76 -5.32
CA LEU A 349 24.98 3.17 -5.60
C LEU A 349 26.01 2.18 -5.05
N ILE A 350 25.84 1.71 -3.82
CA ILE A 350 26.71 0.70 -3.22
C ILE A 350 26.69 -0.60 -4.06
N SER A 351 25.49 -1.01 -4.51
CA SER A 351 25.34 -2.19 -5.37
C SER A 351 25.93 -1.99 -6.77
N ILE A 352 25.84 -0.78 -7.35
CA ILE A 352 26.50 -0.45 -8.63
C ILE A 352 28.02 -0.61 -8.49
N ILE A 353 28.61 -0.08 -7.41
CA ILE A 353 30.04 -0.22 -7.16
C ILE A 353 30.41 -1.70 -7.05
N ARG A 354 29.64 -2.48 -6.27
CA ARG A 354 29.91 -3.91 -6.03
C ARG A 354 29.82 -4.77 -7.29
N PHE A 355 28.79 -4.53 -8.14
CA PHE A 355 28.53 -5.39 -9.31
C PHE A 355 29.07 -4.82 -10.62
N GLY A 356 29.51 -3.55 -10.63
CA GLY A 356 30.12 -2.93 -11.80
C GLY A 356 31.64 -3.01 -11.83
N PHE A 357 32.29 -3.10 -10.66
CA PHE A 357 33.75 -3.05 -10.57
C PHE A 357 34.37 -4.28 -9.89
N PHE A 358 33.60 -5.09 -9.19
CA PHE A 358 34.04 -6.29 -8.48
C PHE A 358 33.18 -7.51 -8.81
#